data_ffad3ef62b337245d3c803c92179e54a
#
_entry.id   ffad3ef62b337245d3c803c92179e54a
#
_cell.length_a   1.000
_cell.length_b   1.000
_cell.length_c   1.000
_cell.angle_alpha   90.00
_cell.angle_beta   90.00
_cell.angle_gamma   90.00
#
_symmetry.space_group_name_H-M   'P 1'
#
loop_
_entity.id
_entity.type
_entity.pdbx_description
1 polymer ?
#
loop_
_entity_poly.entity_id
_entity_poly.type
_entity_poly.pdbx_seq_one_letter_code
_entity_poly.pdbx_strand_id
1 'polypeptide(L)'
;MTTADATLVNQKAVVRSVYESQDEILAGIQRLHCPKGFEADLTYGNGGFWRKLTRPALCYDVTPLHPGVIQADSACLPIGPASLGNAVFDPPFLTYVKNGRQHNGKVAMTSRFGGYYTYAELETHYRDTISECYRVLKPKGKIIFKCQDIIHNHKMHCTHANIIRWAERDGFRLLDLFVLPARHRMPGPQTGTQRHARVFHCYFLIFERDRDPWHS
;
A
#
# COMPACT_ATOMS: atom_id res chain seq x y z
N MET A 1 9.24 -17.00 -35.03
CA MET A 1 7.88 -17.36 -34.60
C MET A 1 7.98 -18.15 -33.32
N THR A 2 7.83 -17.53 -32.19
CA THR A 2 7.63 -18.19 -30.90
C THR A 2 6.69 -17.29 -30.10
N THR A 3 5.52 -17.80 -29.93
CA THR A 3 4.36 -17.23 -29.27
C THR A 3 4.68 -16.98 -27.79
N ALA A 4 4.43 -15.77 -27.34
CA ALA A 4 4.44 -15.39 -25.94
C ALA A 4 3.51 -16.30 -25.15
N ASP A 5 4.08 -17.02 -24.21
CA ASP A 5 3.38 -17.82 -23.22
C ASP A 5 2.67 -16.85 -22.26
N ALA A 6 1.44 -16.47 -22.61
CA ALA A 6 0.53 -15.79 -21.71
C ALA A 6 0.14 -16.84 -20.67
N THR A 7 0.78 -16.79 -19.52
CA THR A 7 0.48 -17.64 -18.37
C THR A 7 -0.98 -17.41 -17.99
N LEU A 8 -1.86 -18.24 -18.53
CA LEU A 8 -3.26 -18.36 -18.11
C LEU A 8 -3.26 -18.68 -16.61
N VAL A 9 -3.51 -17.67 -15.80
CA VAL A 9 -3.77 -17.88 -14.36
C VAL A 9 -4.95 -18.84 -14.29
N ASN A 10 -4.67 -20.06 -13.83
CA ASN A 10 -5.66 -21.12 -13.71
C ASN A 10 -6.83 -20.63 -12.85
N GLN A 11 -7.96 -20.30 -13.47
CA GLN A 11 -9.14 -19.74 -12.80
C GLN A 11 -9.71 -20.63 -11.68
N LYS A 12 -9.28 -21.88 -11.58
CA LYS A 12 -9.70 -22.85 -10.55
C LYS A 12 -8.76 -22.91 -9.34
N ALA A 13 -7.58 -22.29 -9.40
CA ALA A 13 -6.65 -22.32 -8.27
C ALA A 13 -7.18 -21.47 -7.10
N VAL A 14 -7.15 -22.03 -5.87
CA VAL A 14 -7.52 -21.31 -4.65
C VAL A 14 -6.58 -20.13 -4.42
N VAL A 15 -7.11 -18.94 -4.16
CA VAL A 15 -6.31 -17.80 -3.70
C VAL A 15 -5.97 -18.01 -2.23
N ARG A 16 -4.70 -17.97 -1.91
CA ARG A 16 -4.20 -18.09 -0.53
C ARG A 16 -3.94 -16.69 0.05
N SER A 17 -3.92 -16.59 1.35
CA SER A 17 -3.62 -15.32 2.04
C SER A 17 -2.11 -15.06 2.22
N VAL A 18 -1.24 -16.04 1.92
CA VAL A 18 0.22 -15.91 2.05
C VAL A 18 0.88 -16.30 0.74
N TYR A 19 1.71 -15.39 0.20
CA TYR A 19 2.53 -15.63 -1.00
C TYR A 19 3.91 -15.02 -0.81
N GLU A 20 4.91 -15.58 -1.48
CA GLU A 20 6.28 -15.08 -1.49
C GLU A 20 6.53 -14.03 -2.58
N SER A 21 5.54 -13.73 -3.39
CA SER A 21 5.59 -12.77 -4.50
C SER A 21 4.47 -11.74 -4.39
N GLN A 22 4.84 -10.47 -4.47
CA GLN A 22 3.88 -9.36 -4.54
C GLN A 22 2.97 -9.48 -5.77
N ASP A 23 3.51 -9.93 -6.89
CA ASP A 23 2.73 -10.09 -8.14
C ASP A 23 1.63 -11.14 -7.97
N GLU A 24 1.89 -12.24 -7.24
CA GLU A 24 0.88 -13.26 -6.95
C GLU A 24 -0.22 -12.74 -6.01
N ILE A 25 0.15 -11.92 -5.02
CA ILE A 25 -0.81 -11.26 -4.13
C ILE A 25 -1.71 -10.33 -4.95
N LEU A 26 -1.12 -9.45 -5.76
CA LEU A 26 -1.87 -8.50 -6.58
C LEU A 26 -2.78 -9.21 -7.60
N ALA A 27 -2.31 -10.30 -8.22
CA ALA A 27 -3.14 -11.12 -9.10
C ALA A 27 -4.30 -11.78 -8.34
N GLY A 28 -4.07 -12.26 -7.11
CA GLY A 28 -5.10 -12.77 -6.22
C GLY A 28 -6.14 -11.71 -5.85
N ILE A 29 -5.68 -10.52 -5.46
CA ILE A 29 -6.54 -9.37 -5.14
C ILE A 29 -7.35 -8.96 -6.37
N GLN A 30 -6.71 -8.86 -7.55
CA GLN A 30 -7.41 -8.53 -8.79
C GLN A 30 -8.53 -9.52 -9.06
N ARG A 31 -8.25 -10.81 -8.95
CA ARG A 31 -9.24 -11.87 -9.22
C ARG A 31 -10.44 -11.83 -8.27
N LEU A 32 -10.21 -11.58 -6.98
CA LEU A 32 -11.26 -11.64 -5.95
C LEU A 32 -12.01 -10.31 -5.80
N HIS A 33 -11.30 -9.19 -5.88
CA HIS A 33 -11.82 -7.90 -5.45
C HIS A 33 -11.87 -6.84 -6.55
N CYS A 34 -11.01 -6.96 -7.58
CA CYS A 34 -10.88 -5.98 -8.66
C CYS A 34 -10.89 -6.65 -10.05
N PRO A 35 -11.93 -7.43 -10.42
CA PRO A 35 -11.92 -8.24 -11.64
C PRO A 35 -11.80 -7.43 -12.92
N LYS A 36 -12.11 -6.14 -12.89
CA LYS A 36 -11.94 -5.21 -14.02
C LYS A 36 -10.56 -4.55 -14.05
N GLY A 37 -9.67 -4.89 -13.13
CA GLY A 37 -8.37 -4.27 -12.95
C GLY A 37 -8.34 -3.19 -11.87
N PHE A 38 -7.18 -2.58 -11.69
CA PHE A 38 -6.98 -1.49 -10.74
C PHE A 38 -7.20 -0.15 -11.44
N GLU A 39 -7.97 0.76 -10.82
CA GLU A 39 -8.32 2.06 -11.42
C GLU A 39 -7.31 3.15 -11.07
N ALA A 40 -6.82 3.17 -9.83
CA ALA A 40 -5.88 4.18 -9.36
C ALA A 40 -4.75 3.59 -8.52
N ASP A 41 -3.55 4.19 -8.63
CA ASP A 41 -2.41 4.02 -7.71
C ASP A 41 -2.10 5.37 -7.09
N LEU A 42 -2.16 5.47 -5.76
CA LEU A 42 -2.01 6.72 -5.01
C LEU A 42 -0.56 7.04 -4.64
N THR A 43 0.37 6.09 -4.87
CA THR A 43 1.78 6.16 -4.47
C THR A 43 2.66 5.46 -5.49
N TYR A 44 2.56 5.86 -6.75
CA TYR A 44 3.12 5.14 -7.90
C TYR A 44 4.64 4.90 -7.83
N GLY A 45 5.39 5.85 -7.27
CA GLY A 45 6.85 5.77 -7.16
C GLY A 45 7.51 5.53 -8.52
N ASN A 46 8.24 4.42 -8.62
CA ASN A 46 8.91 3.98 -9.85
C ASN A 46 8.15 2.90 -10.63
N GLY A 47 6.88 2.69 -10.34
CA GLY A 47 6.02 1.71 -11.02
C GLY A 47 6.35 0.25 -10.68
N GLY A 48 7.05 0.01 -9.59
CA GLY A 48 7.49 -1.34 -9.18
C GLY A 48 6.35 -2.33 -8.93
N PHE A 49 5.17 -1.84 -8.61
CA PHE A 49 3.95 -2.62 -8.42
C PHE A 49 3.42 -3.25 -9.72
N TRP A 50 3.65 -2.59 -10.85
CA TRP A 50 2.97 -2.86 -12.12
C TRP A 50 3.84 -3.57 -13.17
N ARG A 51 4.94 -4.21 -12.74
CA ARG A 51 5.88 -4.88 -13.67
C ARG A 51 5.25 -6.06 -14.42
N LYS A 52 4.30 -6.76 -13.79
CA LYS A 52 3.64 -7.96 -14.34
C LYS A 52 2.12 -7.81 -14.45
N LEU A 53 1.59 -6.66 -14.08
CA LEU A 53 0.17 -6.36 -14.13
C LEU A 53 -0.06 -5.08 -14.93
N THR A 54 -1.26 -4.93 -15.47
CA THR A 54 -1.64 -3.70 -16.16
C THR A 54 -1.62 -2.53 -15.19
N ARG A 55 -0.87 -1.48 -15.55
CA ARG A 55 -0.80 -0.22 -14.81
C ARG A 55 -2.21 0.40 -14.74
N PRO A 56 -2.62 0.95 -13.59
CA PRO A 56 -3.83 1.75 -13.49
C PRO A 56 -3.80 2.98 -14.42
N ALA A 57 -4.98 3.38 -14.88
CA ALA A 57 -5.10 4.58 -15.72
C ALA A 57 -4.75 5.87 -14.95
N LEU A 58 -5.08 5.92 -13.67
CA LEU A 58 -4.78 7.05 -12.78
C LEU A 58 -3.64 6.69 -11.85
N CYS A 59 -2.54 7.40 -11.97
CA CYS A 59 -1.36 7.20 -11.12
C CYS A 59 -0.97 8.54 -10.50
N TYR A 60 -0.82 8.54 -9.18
CA TYR A 60 -0.48 9.72 -8.39
C TYR A 60 0.82 9.49 -7.62
N ASP A 61 1.55 10.54 -7.38
CA ASP A 61 2.72 10.54 -6.49
C ASP A 61 3.00 11.97 -6.03
N VAL A 62 3.49 12.12 -4.80
CA VAL A 62 3.90 13.43 -4.27
C VAL A 62 5.11 13.99 -5.03
N THR A 63 5.94 13.11 -5.57
CA THR A 63 7.14 13.45 -6.39
C THR A 63 7.18 12.56 -7.62
N PRO A 64 6.43 12.88 -8.70
CA PRO A 64 6.35 12.05 -9.89
C PRO A 64 7.71 11.83 -10.55
N LEU A 65 8.06 10.58 -10.80
CA LEU A 65 9.30 10.17 -11.46
C LEU A 65 9.08 9.73 -12.92
N HIS A 66 7.84 9.56 -13.35
CA HIS A 66 7.48 9.07 -14.67
C HIS A 66 6.45 9.95 -15.38
N PRO A 67 6.53 10.08 -16.73
CA PRO A 67 5.48 10.73 -17.51
C PRO A 67 4.11 10.09 -17.26
N GLY A 68 3.08 10.93 -17.21
CA GLY A 68 1.69 10.48 -16.98
C GLY A 68 1.37 10.09 -15.54
N VAL A 69 2.28 10.34 -14.58
CA VAL A 69 1.96 10.33 -13.15
C VAL A 69 1.59 11.75 -12.74
N ILE A 70 0.47 11.89 -12.05
CA ILE A 70 -0.07 13.18 -11.61
C ILE A 70 0.53 13.51 -10.24
N GLN A 71 1.04 14.72 -10.09
CA GLN A 71 1.52 15.16 -8.78
C GLN A 71 0.35 15.40 -7.83
N ALA A 72 0.29 14.62 -6.76
CA ALA A 72 -0.71 14.77 -5.72
C ALA A 72 -0.25 14.12 -4.41
N ASP A 73 -0.76 14.64 -3.30
CA ASP A 73 -0.71 13.96 -2.01
C ASP A 73 -1.89 12.97 -1.93
N SER A 74 -1.63 11.75 -1.49
CA SER A 74 -2.65 10.73 -1.30
C SER A 74 -3.71 11.14 -0.26
N ALA A 75 -3.38 12.06 0.64
CA ALA A 75 -4.31 12.66 1.60
C ALA A 75 -5.17 13.80 1.01
N CYS A 76 -4.91 14.22 -0.24
CA CYS A 76 -5.64 15.29 -0.92
C CYS A 76 -5.58 15.10 -2.44
N LEU A 77 -6.45 14.25 -2.98
CA LEU A 77 -6.44 13.89 -4.39
C LEU A 77 -7.23 14.87 -5.25
N PRO A 78 -6.74 15.24 -6.45
CA PRO A 78 -7.40 16.21 -7.34
C PRO A 78 -8.55 15.55 -8.13
N ILE A 79 -9.40 14.79 -7.45
CA ILE A 79 -10.55 14.10 -8.04
C ILE A 79 -11.80 14.30 -7.18
N GLY A 80 -12.96 14.26 -7.82
CA GLY A 80 -14.24 14.43 -7.16
C GLY A 80 -14.60 13.27 -6.22
N PRO A 81 -15.57 13.47 -5.32
CA PRO A 81 -16.05 12.40 -4.45
C PRO A 81 -16.70 11.28 -5.26
N ALA A 82 -16.69 10.07 -4.73
CA ALA A 82 -17.30 8.88 -5.31
C ALA A 82 -16.94 8.65 -6.80
N SER A 83 -15.69 8.90 -7.17
CA SER A 83 -15.18 8.79 -8.54
C SER A 83 -14.56 7.44 -8.86
N LEU A 84 -13.92 6.78 -7.88
CA LEU A 84 -13.15 5.56 -8.08
C LEU A 84 -13.89 4.30 -7.63
N GLY A 85 -13.77 3.22 -8.39
CA GLY A 85 -14.21 1.89 -7.95
C GLY A 85 -13.16 1.17 -7.09
N ASN A 86 -11.88 1.44 -7.31
CA ASN A 86 -10.80 0.95 -6.44
C ASN A 86 -9.54 1.80 -6.54
N ALA A 87 -8.72 1.72 -5.49
CA ALA A 87 -7.41 2.38 -5.42
C ALA A 87 -6.39 1.50 -4.69
N VAL A 88 -5.12 1.64 -5.05
CA VAL A 88 -3.98 1.02 -4.36
C VAL A 88 -3.18 2.10 -3.65
N PHE A 89 -2.78 1.83 -2.42
CA PHE A 89 -1.95 2.70 -1.59
C PHE A 89 -0.79 1.88 -1.00
N ASP A 90 0.43 2.09 -1.51
CA ASP A 90 1.69 1.51 -1.02
C ASP A 90 2.60 2.61 -0.47
N PRO A 91 2.25 3.22 0.67
CA PRO A 91 3.03 4.33 1.23
C PRO A 91 4.38 3.85 1.72
N PRO A 92 5.34 4.77 1.91
CA PRO A 92 6.54 4.45 2.66
C PRO A 92 6.18 4.07 4.10
N PHE A 93 6.86 3.07 4.66
CA PHE A 93 6.71 2.64 6.05
C PHE A 93 8.04 2.72 6.83
N LEU A 94 8.94 3.61 6.40
CA LEU A 94 10.19 3.90 7.09
C LEU A 94 9.99 5.07 8.06
N THR A 95 10.52 4.92 9.27
CA THR A 95 10.66 6.01 10.24
C THR A 95 12.11 6.43 10.40
N TYR A 96 12.37 7.54 11.09
CA TYR A 96 13.67 8.22 11.21
C TYR A 96 14.22 8.78 9.90
N VAL A 97 13.35 9.10 8.95
CA VAL A 97 13.71 9.78 7.71
C VAL A 97 13.52 11.28 7.87
N LYS A 98 14.61 12.03 7.89
CA LYS A 98 14.60 13.48 8.06
C LYS A 98 14.58 14.19 6.71
N ASN A 99 13.50 14.91 6.40
CA ASN A 99 13.33 15.74 5.19
C ASN A 99 13.67 15.03 3.87
N GLY A 100 13.33 13.75 3.74
CA GLY A 100 13.67 12.96 2.54
C GLY A 100 15.17 12.84 2.26
N ARG A 101 16.03 13.45 3.07
CA ARG A 101 17.49 13.38 2.95
C ARG A 101 18.04 12.58 4.10
N GLN A 102 18.82 11.58 3.80
CA GLN A 102 19.39 10.72 4.81
C GLN A 102 20.78 11.11 5.22
N HIS A 103 21.07 11.03 6.52
CA HIS A 103 22.42 10.88 7.04
C HIS A 103 22.95 9.47 6.71
N ASN A 104 24.22 9.38 6.31
CA ASN A 104 25.03 8.17 6.14
C ASN A 104 24.76 7.31 4.88
N GLY A 105 24.90 7.89 3.68
CA GLY A 105 25.15 7.11 2.45
C GLY A 105 24.01 6.28 1.89
N LYS A 106 22.81 6.33 2.49
CA LYS A 106 21.61 5.59 2.03
C LYS A 106 20.63 6.46 1.23
N VAL A 107 21.13 7.50 0.58
CA VAL A 107 20.37 8.48 -0.19
C VAL A 107 19.46 7.84 -1.25
N ALA A 108 19.87 6.73 -1.85
CA ALA A 108 19.12 6.08 -2.92
C ALA A 108 17.79 5.49 -2.46
N MET A 109 17.68 5.03 -1.21
CA MET A 109 16.45 4.40 -0.70
C MET A 109 15.42 5.42 -0.23
N THR A 110 15.85 6.47 0.44
CA THR A 110 14.98 7.56 0.91
C THR A 110 14.54 8.49 -0.20
N SER A 111 15.37 8.71 -1.23
CA SER A 111 14.97 9.43 -2.44
C SER A 111 13.98 8.64 -3.31
N ARG A 112 13.96 7.30 -3.19
CA ARG A 112 13.04 6.43 -3.95
C ARG A 112 11.68 6.24 -3.28
N PHE A 113 11.64 6.18 -1.95
CA PHE A 113 10.46 5.72 -1.22
C PHE A 113 9.93 6.75 -0.21
N GLY A 114 10.67 7.83 0.05
CA GLY A 114 10.30 8.75 1.12
C GLY A 114 10.33 8.08 2.51
N GLY A 115 9.64 8.66 3.45
CA GLY A 115 9.48 8.16 4.81
C GLY A 115 9.07 9.25 5.78
N TYR A 116 8.94 8.87 7.04
CA TYR A 116 8.53 9.75 8.13
C TYR A 116 9.65 9.87 9.16
N TYR A 117 9.70 10.98 9.87
CA TYR A 117 10.64 11.10 10.99
C TYR A 117 10.11 10.39 12.23
N THR A 118 8.84 10.54 12.53
CA THR A 118 8.17 9.93 13.68
C THR A 118 7.08 8.94 13.26
N TYR A 119 6.69 8.06 14.16
CA TYR A 119 5.53 7.21 13.96
C TYR A 119 4.21 8.02 13.93
N ALA A 120 4.14 9.13 14.68
CA ALA A 120 2.97 10.01 14.69
C ALA A 120 2.73 10.68 13.33
N GLU A 121 3.78 11.10 12.61
CA GLU A 121 3.66 11.63 11.24
C GLU A 121 3.12 10.56 10.28
N LEU A 122 3.62 9.32 10.38
CA LEU A 122 3.11 8.20 9.62
C LEU A 122 1.63 7.95 9.93
N GLU A 123 1.27 7.91 11.20
CA GLU A 123 -0.12 7.72 11.64
C GLU A 123 -1.04 8.79 11.07
N THR A 124 -0.65 10.06 11.16
CA THR A 124 -1.43 11.18 10.61
C THR A 124 -1.66 11.02 9.13
N HIS A 125 -0.60 10.82 8.33
CA HIS A 125 -0.73 10.65 6.89
C HIS A 125 -1.59 9.45 6.50
N TYR A 126 -1.46 8.32 7.19
CA TYR A 126 -2.28 7.14 6.90
C TYR A 126 -3.76 7.38 7.19
N ARG A 127 -4.08 8.04 8.29
CA ARG A 127 -5.45 8.38 8.64
C ARG A 127 -6.06 9.38 7.67
N ASP A 128 -5.32 10.42 7.30
CA ASP A 128 -5.77 11.42 6.34
C ASP A 128 -6.01 10.77 4.96
N THR A 129 -5.12 9.86 4.53
CA THR A 129 -5.32 9.10 3.28
C THR A 129 -6.53 8.17 3.37
N ILE A 130 -6.79 7.50 4.50
CA ILE A 130 -7.99 6.67 4.68
C ILE A 130 -9.25 7.52 4.52
N SER A 131 -9.28 8.69 5.16
CA SER A 131 -10.40 9.63 5.07
C SER A 131 -10.60 10.15 3.64
N GLU A 132 -9.52 10.48 2.94
CA GLU A 132 -9.57 10.88 1.54
C GLU A 132 -10.04 9.74 0.62
N CYS A 133 -9.57 8.51 0.86
CA CYS A 133 -10.06 7.34 0.15
C CYS A 133 -11.57 7.12 0.36
N TYR A 134 -12.08 7.39 1.58
CA TYR A 134 -13.52 7.33 1.82
C TYR A 134 -14.27 8.35 0.96
N ARG A 135 -13.74 9.55 0.81
CA ARG A 135 -14.33 10.59 -0.03
C ARG A 135 -14.36 10.20 -1.50
N VAL A 136 -13.23 9.74 -2.05
CA VAL A 136 -13.07 9.52 -3.51
C VAL A 136 -13.60 8.17 -4.01
N LEU A 137 -13.67 7.15 -3.15
CA LEU A 137 -14.21 5.85 -3.53
C LEU A 137 -15.74 5.89 -3.63
N LYS A 138 -16.29 5.19 -4.61
CA LYS A 138 -17.73 4.92 -4.71
C LYS A 138 -18.21 4.07 -3.54
N PRO A 139 -19.49 4.07 -3.20
CA PRO A 139 -20.07 3.03 -2.35
C PRO A 139 -19.71 1.63 -2.89
N LYS A 140 -19.24 0.74 -2.02
CA LYS A 140 -18.65 -0.57 -2.38
C LYS A 140 -17.31 -0.49 -3.14
N GLY A 141 -16.75 0.71 -3.28
CA GLY A 141 -15.39 0.89 -3.78
C GLY A 141 -14.35 0.33 -2.79
N LYS A 142 -13.18 -0.03 -3.29
CA LYS A 142 -12.17 -0.75 -2.51
C LYS A 142 -10.85 -0.01 -2.43
N ILE A 143 -10.23 -0.04 -1.26
CA ILE A 143 -8.83 0.35 -1.12
C ILE A 143 -7.98 -0.88 -0.78
N ILE A 144 -6.88 -1.01 -1.49
CA ILE A 144 -5.82 -1.98 -1.24
C ILE A 144 -4.70 -1.23 -0.54
N PHE A 145 -4.55 -1.44 0.76
CA PHE A 145 -3.59 -0.73 1.60
C PHE A 145 -2.44 -1.67 1.95
N LYS A 146 -1.25 -1.38 1.44
CA LYS A 146 -0.05 -2.12 1.83
C LYS A 146 0.64 -1.44 3.00
N CYS A 147 1.01 -2.20 4.02
CA CYS A 147 1.67 -1.69 5.22
C CYS A 147 2.63 -2.70 5.84
N GLN A 148 3.41 -2.23 6.80
CA GLN A 148 4.29 -3.07 7.62
C GLN A 148 4.19 -2.63 9.08
N ASP A 149 4.32 -3.59 10.01
CA ASP A 149 4.52 -3.28 11.42
C ASP A 149 5.89 -2.68 11.65
N ILE A 150 6.00 -1.75 12.57
CA ILE A 150 7.18 -0.90 12.75
C ILE A 150 7.65 -0.93 14.20
N ILE A 151 8.96 -1.02 14.37
CA ILE A 151 9.61 -0.74 15.66
C ILE A 151 10.12 0.69 15.61
N HIS A 152 9.55 1.57 16.43
CA HIS A 152 9.95 2.96 16.58
C HIS A 152 10.16 3.28 18.05
N ASN A 153 11.28 3.92 18.42
CA ASN A 153 11.67 4.21 19.80
C ASN A 153 11.56 2.98 20.74
N HIS A 154 12.12 1.84 20.30
CA HIS A 154 12.07 0.56 21.03
C HIS A 154 10.66 0.05 21.34
N LYS A 155 9.64 0.57 20.68
CA LYS A 155 8.25 0.14 20.82
C LYS A 155 7.78 -0.51 19.52
N MET A 156 7.14 -1.67 19.64
CA MET A 156 6.44 -2.32 18.54
C MET A 156 5.11 -1.61 18.28
N HIS A 157 4.90 -1.20 17.05
CA HIS A 157 3.64 -0.66 16.56
C HIS A 157 3.02 -1.68 15.60
N CYS A 158 1.91 -2.28 16.00
CA CYS A 158 1.12 -3.16 15.13
C CYS A 158 0.32 -2.29 14.14
N THR A 159 1.03 -1.76 13.14
CA THR A 159 0.50 -0.76 12.20
C THR A 159 -0.69 -1.30 11.43
N HIS A 160 -0.64 -2.57 10.99
CA HIS A 160 -1.78 -3.20 10.30
C HIS A 160 -3.06 -3.20 11.15
N ALA A 161 -2.96 -3.52 12.46
CA ALA A 161 -4.11 -3.52 13.36
C ALA A 161 -4.64 -2.09 13.63
N ASN A 162 -3.75 -1.11 13.67
CA ASN A 162 -4.13 0.29 13.79
C ASN A 162 -4.89 0.76 12.54
N ILE A 163 -4.36 0.46 11.34
CA ILE A 163 -5.02 0.79 10.07
C ILE A 163 -6.42 0.18 9.99
N ILE A 164 -6.60 -1.09 10.40
CA ILE A 164 -7.92 -1.73 10.43
C ILE A 164 -8.88 -0.91 11.29
N ARG A 165 -8.49 -0.57 12.51
CA ARG A 165 -9.33 0.23 13.43
C ARG A 165 -9.63 1.63 12.89
N TRP A 166 -8.68 2.29 12.25
CA TRP A 166 -8.90 3.61 11.65
C TRP A 166 -9.86 3.53 10.47
N ALA A 167 -9.66 2.56 9.58
CA ALA A 167 -10.52 2.36 8.42
C ALA A 167 -11.96 2.01 8.81
N GLU A 168 -12.16 1.10 9.78
CA GLU A 168 -13.49 0.73 10.27
C GLU A 168 -14.22 1.92 10.90
N ARG A 169 -13.49 2.75 11.66
CA ARG A 169 -14.07 3.97 12.23
C ARG A 169 -14.52 4.97 11.15
N ASP A 170 -13.81 5.02 10.03
CA ASP A 170 -14.09 5.94 8.93
C ASP A 170 -15.09 5.34 7.91
N GLY A 171 -15.73 4.19 8.21
CA GLY A 171 -16.82 3.60 7.42
C GLY A 171 -16.35 2.57 6.37
N PHE A 172 -15.18 2.00 6.54
CA PHE A 172 -14.74 0.86 5.75
C PHE A 172 -14.97 -0.46 6.48
N ARG A 173 -15.08 -1.54 5.71
CA ARG A 173 -15.10 -2.90 6.20
C ARG A 173 -13.88 -3.65 5.65
N LEU A 174 -13.12 -4.33 6.51
CA LEU A 174 -12.07 -5.24 6.07
C LEU A 174 -12.69 -6.44 5.36
N LEU A 175 -12.25 -6.72 4.13
CA LEU A 175 -12.67 -7.89 3.35
C LEU A 175 -11.65 -9.01 3.43
N ASP A 176 -10.37 -8.67 3.26
CA ASP A 176 -9.28 -9.64 3.19
C ASP A 176 -7.97 -9.07 3.72
N LEU A 177 -7.07 -9.98 4.11
CA LEU A 177 -5.71 -9.68 4.51
C LEU A 177 -4.75 -10.68 3.85
N PHE A 178 -3.74 -10.16 3.13
CA PHE A 178 -2.65 -10.96 2.60
C PHE A 178 -1.34 -10.62 3.29
N VAL A 179 -0.46 -11.64 3.39
CA VAL A 179 0.88 -11.50 3.97
C VAL A 179 1.91 -11.79 2.91
N LEU A 180 2.87 -10.89 2.76
CA LEU A 180 4.06 -11.05 1.93
C LEU A 180 5.29 -11.21 2.82
N PRO A 181 5.82 -12.42 3.03
CA PRO A 181 7.11 -12.62 3.67
C PRO A 181 8.23 -12.02 2.81
N ALA A 182 9.15 -11.28 3.42
CA ALA A 182 10.32 -10.76 2.72
C ALA A 182 11.42 -11.84 2.66
N ARG A 183 11.83 -12.22 1.46
CA ARG A 183 12.95 -13.16 1.24
C ARG A 183 14.30 -12.56 1.67
N HIS A 184 14.48 -11.26 1.44
CA HIS A 184 15.70 -10.53 1.77
C HIS A 184 15.37 -9.20 2.38
N ARG A 185 16.04 -8.85 3.46
CA ARG A 185 15.99 -7.52 4.05
C ARG A 185 17.38 -6.94 4.10
N MET A 186 17.47 -5.64 3.87
CA MET A 186 18.75 -4.95 4.05
C MET A 186 19.24 -5.15 5.51
N PRO A 187 20.52 -5.52 5.70
CA PRO A 187 21.06 -5.62 7.05
C PRO A 187 20.97 -4.25 7.72
N GLY A 188 20.30 -4.21 8.86
CA GLY A 188 20.35 -3.04 9.74
C GLY A 188 21.72 -2.99 10.46
N PRO A 189 22.05 -1.87 11.11
CA PRO A 189 23.28 -1.80 11.89
C PRO A 189 23.32 -2.93 12.92
N GLN A 190 24.39 -3.70 12.88
CA GLN A 190 24.62 -4.83 13.80
C GLN A 190 25.26 -4.34 15.11
N THR A 191 24.80 -3.22 15.65
CA THR A 191 25.34 -2.63 16.88
C THR A 191 24.42 -2.96 18.04
N GLY A 192 24.86 -3.81 18.95
CA GLY A 192 24.20 -4.10 20.23
C GLY A 192 23.34 -5.36 20.25
N THR A 193 22.76 -5.64 21.42
CA THR A 193 21.87 -6.79 21.64
C THR A 193 20.52 -6.57 20.95
N GLN A 194 20.06 -7.54 20.18
CA GLN A 194 18.74 -7.51 19.57
C GLN A 194 17.65 -7.58 20.63
N ARG A 195 16.79 -6.56 20.70
CA ARG A 195 15.69 -6.46 21.69
C ARG A 195 14.32 -6.87 21.14
N HIS A 196 14.15 -6.81 19.84
CA HIS A 196 12.90 -7.14 19.15
C HIS A 196 13.17 -8.06 17.97
N ALA A 197 12.21 -8.92 17.67
CA ALA A 197 12.23 -9.66 16.41
C ALA A 197 12.22 -8.67 15.24
N ARG A 198 12.98 -8.98 14.19
CA ARG A 198 12.92 -8.18 12.96
C ARG A 198 11.64 -8.52 12.21
N VAL A 199 10.93 -7.50 11.76
CA VAL A 199 9.74 -7.67 10.92
C VAL A 199 10.20 -8.01 9.50
N PHE A 200 9.87 -9.23 9.02
CA PHE A 200 10.21 -9.77 7.70
C PHE A 200 8.99 -9.99 6.82
N HIS A 201 7.92 -9.24 7.05
CA HIS A 201 6.71 -9.34 6.25
C HIS A 201 6.03 -7.99 6.16
N CYS A 202 5.19 -7.85 5.15
CA CYS A 202 4.23 -6.77 5.04
C CYS A 202 2.84 -7.34 4.77
N TYR A 203 1.85 -6.50 4.94
CA TYR A 203 0.45 -6.84 4.77
C TYR A 203 -0.15 -6.09 3.59
N PHE A 204 -1.12 -6.72 2.94
CA PHE A 204 -2.06 -6.07 2.04
C PHE A 204 -3.43 -6.21 2.67
N LEU A 205 -4.01 -5.10 3.07
CA LEU A 205 -5.33 -5.00 3.68
C LEU A 205 -6.29 -4.54 2.60
N ILE A 206 -7.36 -5.29 2.38
CA ILE A 206 -8.37 -4.96 1.40
C ILE A 206 -9.62 -4.50 2.14
N PHE A 207 -9.95 -3.23 1.98
CA PHE A 207 -11.15 -2.66 2.57
C PHE A 207 -12.18 -2.33 1.49
N GLU A 208 -13.44 -2.41 1.86
CA GLU A 208 -14.58 -1.95 1.06
C GLU A 208 -15.23 -0.77 1.78
N ARG A 209 -15.47 0.32 1.05
CA ARG A 209 -16.29 1.41 1.56
C ARG A 209 -17.71 0.91 1.76
N ASP A 210 -18.23 0.96 3.00
CA ASP A 210 -19.61 0.61 3.25
C ASP A 210 -20.57 1.59 2.57
N ARG A 211 -21.82 1.16 2.39
CA ARG A 211 -22.88 2.08 2.02
C ARG A 211 -23.05 3.07 3.15
N ASP A 212 -23.33 4.30 2.78
CA ASP A 212 -23.56 5.38 3.74
C ASP A 212 -24.47 4.88 4.89
N PRO A 213 -24.04 4.87 6.16
CA PRO A 213 -24.84 4.37 7.26
C PRO A 213 -26.13 5.18 7.46
N TRP A 214 -26.24 6.33 6.80
CA TRP A 214 -27.41 7.22 6.86
C TRP A 214 -28.44 6.98 5.75
N HIS A 215 -28.26 5.98 4.86
CA HIS A 215 -29.17 5.65 3.76
C HIS A 215 -29.62 4.18 3.77
N SER A 216 -29.68 3.55 4.92
CA SER A 216 -30.30 2.23 5.12
C SER A 216 -31.74 2.35 5.60
#